data_f55422b27a0403c6e5be6b5c2a4c24f1
#
_entry.id   f55422b27a0403c6e5be6b5c2a4c24f1
#
_cell.length_a   1.000
_cell.length_b   1.000
_cell.length_c   1.000
_cell.angle_alpha   90.00
_cell.angle_beta   90.00
_cell.angle_gamma   90.00
#
_symmetry.space_group_name_H-M   'P 1'
#
loop_
_entity.id
_entity.type
_entity.pdbx_description
1 polymer ?
#
loop_
_entity_poly.entity_id
_entity_poly.type
_entity_poly.pdbx_seq_one_letter_code
_entity_poly.pdbx_strand_id
1 'polypeptide(L)'
;MKLLVYGAGVCGSLFAARMHEAGHDVSLLARGERLAALRRYGVRLAEEDGPAVRRVPVPVTEHPDGEYDLITVFVRTHQVDAVLESLAGVRGDVLFLLNWAAGPETLGAVIGRERVLLGFPMTGGTMDGDVVRYRRSNVITRRVAMPIGEPDGRTTPRLERIVGTFRTAGINARAEPRMDAWLRTHAAFEVPLGQAVHAAGGPAVLADDPDAVRGMLHLMRQNLAAMERPPVPRAFAALRALPQGLLVAVLRRFLKSATAVHSGLSDPSPATAAELERLAEQLRDPAGAR
;
A
#
# COMPACT_ATOMS: atom_id res chain seq x y z
N MET A 1 10.78 -15.39 12.70
CA MET A 1 11.39 -14.83 11.50
C MET A 1 12.17 -13.58 11.89
N LYS A 2 13.31 -13.36 11.25
CA LYS A 2 14.06 -12.12 11.32
C LYS A 2 13.59 -11.19 10.20
N LEU A 3 12.99 -10.06 10.56
CA LEU A 3 12.27 -9.17 9.66
C LEU A 3 12.90 -7.78 9.63
N LEU A 4 13.10 -7.24 8.43
CA LEU A 4 13.30 -5.82 8.25
C LEU A 4 12.00 -5.20 7.73
N VAL A 5 11.50 -4.19 8.41
CA VAL A 5 10.41 -3.35 7.93
C VAL A 5 11.02 -2.05 7.40
N TYR A 6 11.07 -1.91 6.09
CA TYR A 6 11.60 -0.74 5.42
C TYR A 6 10.50 0.31 5.22
N GLY A 7 10.61 1.42 5.92
CA GLY A 7 9.65 2.51 5.90
C GLY A 7 8.80 2.61 7.16
N ALA A 8 9.09 3.64 7.98
CA ALA A 8 8.47 3.88 9.28
C ALA A 8 7.28 4.86 9.21
N GLY A 9 6.54 4.83 8.10
CA GLY A 9 5.26 5.51 7.94
C GLY A 9 4.13 4.79 8.73
N VAL A 10 2.88 5.14 8.44
CA VAL A 10 1.69 4.58 9.10
C VAL A 10 1.65 3.06 8.97
N CYS A 11 1.65 2.54 7.74
CA CYS A 11 1.50 1.11 7.47
C CYS A 11 2.68 0.30 8.01
N GLY A 12 3.92 0.75 7.75
CA GLY A 12 5.11 0.04 8.20
C GLY A 12 5.26 0.05 9.74
N SER A 13 4.96 1.16 10.40
CA SER A 13 4.98 1.21 11.87
C SER A 13 3.95 0.29 12.51
N LEU A 14 2.72 0.26 11.96
CA LEU A 14 1.66 -0.62 12.45
C LEU A 14 1.99 -2.10 12.21
N PHE A 15 2.55 -2.43 11.04
CA PHE A 15 2.99 -3.77 10.70
C PHE A 15 4.14 -4.22 11.61
N ALA A 16 5.19 -3.40 11.77
CA ALA A 16 6.33 -3.69 12.63
C ALA A 16 5.91 -3.95 14.08
N ALA A 17 5.01 -3.13 14.61
CA ALA A 17 4.50 -3.31 15.97
C ALA A 17 3.76 -4.65 16.13
N ARG A 18 2.90 -5.03 15.19
CA ARG A 18 2.17 -6.31 15.24
C ARG A 18 3.08 -7.52 15.14
N MET A 19 4.07 -7.47 14.24
CA MET A 19 5.04 -8.56 14.11
C MET A 19 5.92 -8.69 15.35
N HIS A 20 6.35 -7.56 15.94
CA HIS A 20 7.12 -7.55 17.19
C HIS A 20 6.30 -8.11 18.37
N GLU A 21 5.04 -7.70 18.51
CA GLU A 21 4.14 -8.22 19.55
C GLU A 21 3.82 -9.72 19.38
N ALA A 22 3.90 -10.23 18.15
CA ALA A 22 3.80 -11.66 17.87
C ALA A 22 5.10 -12.46 18.14
N GLY A 23 6.15 -11.81 18.66
CA GLY A 23 7.40 -12.46 19.07
C GLY A 23 8.41 -12.64 17.93
N HIS A 24 8.28 -11.94 16.82
CA HIS A 24 9.27 -11.97 15.75
C HIS A 24 10.44 -11.02 16.03
N ASP A 25 11.62 -11.34 15.49
CA ASP A 25 12.81 -10.48 15.52
C ASP A 25 12.62 -9.40 14.42
N VAL A 26 12.20 -8.21 14.83
CA VAL A 26 11.81 -7.14 13.93
C VAL A 26 12.73 -5.94 14.09
N SER A 27 13.25 -5.43 12.98
CA SER A 27 13.92 -4.14 12.90
C SER A 27 13.10 -3.20 12.01
N LEU A 28 12.77 -2.00 12.51
CA LEU A 28 12.07 -0.97 11.75
C LEU A 28 13.08 0.06 11.22
N LEU A 29 13.19 0.16 9.90
CA LEU A 29 14.09 1.13 9.28
C LEU A 29 13.44 2.51 9.19
N ALA A 30 14.11 3.50 9.76
CA ALA A 30 13.68 4.89 9.74
C ALA A 30 14.89 5.82 9.58
N ARG A 31 14.65 7.05 9.16
CA ARG A 31 15.68 8.09 8.98
C ARG A 31 15.25 9.42 9.60
N GLY A 32 16.21 10.30 9.82
CA GLY A 32 15.99 11.68 10.27
C GLY A 32 15.17 11.79 11.57
N GLU A 33 14.25 12.73 11.61
CA GLU A 33 13.43 13.01 12.79
C GLU A 33 12.58 11.80 13.20
N ARG A 34 12.09 11.01 12.25
CA ARG A 34 11.31 9.80 12.55
C ARG A 34 12.14 8.75 13.28
N LEU A 35 13.42 8.58 12.90
CA LEU A 35 14.35 7.68 13.61
C LEU A 35 14.58 8.17 15.04
N ALA A 36 14.82 9.48 15.24
CA ALA A 36 15.02 10.07 16.56
C ALA A 36 13.79 9.86 17.47
N ALA A 37 12.59 10.12 16.95
CA ALA A 37 11.34 9.89 17.67
C ALA A 37 11.15 8.41 18.05
N LEU A 38 11.40 7.49 17.12
CA LEU A 38 11.27 6.05 17.37
C LEU A 38 12.30 5.53 18.38
N ARG A 39 13.54 6.01 18.36
CA ARG A 39 14.55 5.67 19.37
C ARG A 39 14.13 6.13 20.77
N ARG A 40 13.54 7.31 20.87
CA ARG A 40 13.13 7.89 22.14
C ARG A 40 11.83 7.29 22.69
N TYR A 41 10.85 7.11 21.84
CA TYR A 41 9.47 6.79 22.27
C TYR A 41 9.00 5.40 21.84
N GLY A 42 9.72 4.67 20.97
CA GLY A 42 9.23 3.48 20.29
C GLY A 42 8.12 3.80 19.28
N VAL A 43 7.45 2.78 18.78
CA VAL A 43 6.27 2.94 17.93
C VAL A 43 5.08 3.31 18.82
N ARG A 44 4.51 4.50 18.60
CA ARG A 44 3.33 4.98 19.33
C ARG A 44 2.08 4.78 18.48
N LEU A 45 1.10 4.06 19.02
CA LEU A 45 -0.12 3.69 18.33
C LEU A 45 -1.34 4.15 19.12
N ALA A 46 -2.31 4.73 18.43
CA ALA A 46 -3.62 5.06 18.99
C ALA A 46 -4.73 4.63 18.03
N GLU A 47 -5.89 4.24 18.55
CA GLU A 47 -7.09 4.12 17.74
C GLU A 47 -7.53 5.51 17.26
N GLU A 48 -8.12 5.60 16.05
CA GLU A 48 -8.49 6.88 15.41
C GLU A 48 -9.31 7.79 16.34
N ASP A 49 -10.31 7.22 17.01
CA ASP A 49 -11.21 7.95 17.90
C ASP A 49 -10.85 7.76 19.39
N GLY A 50 -9.75 7.08 19.68
CA GLY A 50 -9.36 6.74 21.05
C GLY A 50 -8.34 7.72 21.64
N PRO A 51 -8.47 8.09 22.95
CA PRO A 51 -7.49 8.95 23.62
C PRO A 51 -6.21 8.20 24.01
N ALA A 52 -6.26 6.86 24.12
CA ALA A 52 -5.15 6.07 24.64
C ALA A 52 -4.07 5.85 23.58
N VAL A 53 -2.84 6.22 23.94
CA VAL A 53 -1.65 5.94 23.14
C VAL A 53 -0.88 4.79 23.80
N ARG A 54 -0.70 3.70 23.06
CA ARG A 54 0.16 2.58 23.49
C ARG A 54 1.53 2.69 22.82
N ARG A 55 2.56 2.26 23.52
CA ARG A 55 3.94 2.20 23.05
C ARG A 55 4.33 0.75 22.77
N VAL A 56 4.98 0.51 21.61
CA VAL A 56 5.60 -0.77 21.27
C VAL A 56 7.10 -0.54 21.05
N PRO A 57 7.99 -1.22 21.80
CA PRO A 57 9.44 -0.99 21.75
C PRO A 57 10.09 -1.77 20.59
N VAL A 58 9.65 -1.50 19.36
CA VAL A 58 10.24 -2.13 18.17
C VAL A 58 11.69 -1.63 18.00
N PRO A 59 12.69 -2.52 17.86
CA PRO A 59 14.04 -2.15 17.48
C PRO A 59 14.09 -1.34 16.19
N VAL A 60 14.94 -0.29 16.16
CA VAL A 60 15.05 0.59 14.99
C VAL A 60 16.46 0.62 14.43
N THR A 61 16.54 0.68 13.11
CA THR A 61 17.81 0.83 12.38
C THR A 61 17.72 1.97 11.38
N GLU A 62 18.88 2.51 11.00
CA GLU A 62 19.01 3.56 9.98
C GLU A 62 19.38 2.96 8.62
N HIS A 63 20.06 1.82 8.64
CA HIS A 63 20.54 1.13 7.44
C HIS A 63 20.05 -0.31 7.40
N PRO A 64 19.87 -0.89 6.20
CA PRO A 64 19.42 -2.28 6.05
C PRO A 64 20.62 -3.24 6.11
N ASP A 65 21.24 -3.37 7.29
CA ASP A 65 22.45 -4.18 7.48
C ASP A 65 22.14 -5.63 7.81
N GLY A 66 22.86 -6.56 7.18
CA GLY A 66 22.85 -7.99 7.53
C GLY A 66 21.98 -8.87 6.66
N GLU A 67 21.50 -9.96 7.24
CA GLU A 67 20.64 -10.95 6.59
C GLU A 67 19.27 -11.00 7.29
N TYR A 68 18.23 -11.11 6.48
CA TYR A 68 16.84 -11.20 6.94
C TYR A 68 16.14 -12.39 6.27
N ASP A 69 15.19 -12.98 6.96
CA ASP A 69 14.31 -13.96 6.34
C ASP A 69 13.35 -13.27 5.36
N LEU A 70 12.91 -12.04 5.72
CA LEU A 70 12.01 -11.24 4.90
C LEU A 70 12.25 -9.75 5.15
N ILE A 71 12.31 -8.99 4.07
CA ILE A 71 12.31 -7.53 4.06
C ILE A 71 10.93 -7.09 3.54
N THR A 72 10.18 -6.33 4.32
CA THR A 72 8.89 -5.78 3.90
C THR A 72 9.04 -4.30 3.63
N VAL A 73 8.66 -3.85 2.43
CA VAL A 73 8.86 -2.47 1.97
C VAL A 73 7.54 -1.72 1.99
N PHE A 74 7.47 -0.65 2.81
CA PHE A 74 6.32 0.23 2.97
C PHE A 74 6.72 1.67 2.66
N VAL A 75 7.00 1.96 1.41
CA VAL A 75 7.35 3.31 0.94
C VAL A 75 6.37 3.75 -0.14
N ARG A 76 6.41 5.02 -0.50
CA ARG A 76 5.65 5.53 -1.65
C ARG A 76 6.34 5.14 -2.95
N THR A 77 5.57 5.01 -4.03
CA THR A 77 6.05 4.55 -5.35
C THR A 77 7.28 5.32 -5.85
N HIS A 78 7.30 6.64 -5.70
CA HIS A 78 8.42 7.48 -6.12
C HIS A 78 9.71 7.31 -5.30
N GLN A 79 9.67 6.57 -4.19
CA GLN A 79 10.83 6.29 -3.33
C GLN A 79 11.47 4.93 -3.62
N VAL A 80 10.88 4.12 -4.51
CA VAL A 80 11.27 2.72 -4.73
C VAL A 80 12.69 2.60 -5.26
N ASP A 81 13.11 3.47 -6.18
CA ASP A 81 14.44 3.40 -6.78
C ASP A 81 15.55 3.49 -5.71
N ALA A 82 15.46 4.44 -4.79
CA ALA A 82 16.40 4.58 -3.67
C ALA A 82 16.37 3.38 -2.68
N VAL A 83 15.21 2.73 -2.55
CA VAL A 83 15.09 1.49 -1.75
C VAL A 83 15.80 0.34 -2.44
N LEU A 84 15.61 0.16 -3.74
CA LEU A 84 16.25 -0.89 -4.53
C LEU A 84 17.78 -0.79 -4.46
N GLU A 85 18.33 0.41 -4.63
CA GLU A 85 19.76 0.66 -4.49
C GLU A 85 20.28 0.26 -3.10
N SER A 86 19.55 0.61 -2.04
CA SER A 86 19.95 0.29 -0.66
C SER A 86 19.83 -1.21 -0.32
N LEU A 87 19.02 -1.97 -1.06
CA LEU A 87 18.79 -3.39 -0.84
C LEU A 87 19.62 -4.30 -1.77
N ALA A 88 20.38 -3.75 -2.71
CA ALA A 88 21.14 -4.53 -3.68
C ALA A 88 22.13 -5.51 -3.01
N GLY A 89 22.79 -5.08 -1.93
CA GLY A 89 23.75 -5.90 -1.16
C GLY A 89 23.17 -6.65 0.06
N VAL A 90 21.88 -6.48 0.35
CA VAL A 90 21.22 -7.06 1.53
C VAL A 90 20.59 -8.40 1.16
N ARG A 91 20.73 -9.43 2.00
CA ARG A 91 20.15 -10.76 1.76
C ARG A 91 18.75 -10.90 2.34
N GLY A 92 17.92 -11.68 1.68
CA GLY A 92 16.56 -12.05 2.10
C GLY A 92 15.52 -11.85 0.99
N ASP A 93 14.36 -12.46 1.17
CA ASP A 93 13.18 -12.20 0.33
C ASP A 93 12.70 -10.76 0.52
N VAL A 94 12.20 -10.11 -0.54
CA VAL A 94 11.74 -8.71 -0.48
C VAL A 94 10.27 -8.64 -0.91
N LEU A 95 9.40 -8.32 0.04
CA LEU A 95 7.98 -8.14 -0.19
C LEU A 95 7.63 -6.65 -0.30
N PHE A 96 7.27 -6.20 -1.48
CA PHE A 96 6.84 -4.84 -1.74
C PHE A 96 5.35 -4.69 -1.39
N LEU A 97 5.05 -3.99 -0.31
CA LEU A 97 3.72 -3.68 0.18
C LEU A 97 3.39 -2.21 -0.10
N LEU A 98 3.15 -1.90 -1.36
CA LEU A 98 2.97 -0.53 -1.84
C LEU A 98 2.17 -0.49 -3.17
N ASN A 99 1.82 0.69 -3.62
CA ASN A 99 1.30 0.91 -4.96
C ASN A 99 2.40 0.67 -6.00
N TRP A 100 2.15 -0.18 -6.99
CA TRP A 100 3.10 -0.48 -8.06
C TRP A 100 2.40 -0.93 -9.34
N ALA A 101 2.64 -0.28 -10.46
CA ALA A 101 2.04 -0.63 -11.74
C ALA A 101 3.06 -0.92 -12.87
N ALA A 102 4.37 -0.75 -12.60
CA ALA A 102 5.43 -1.00 -13.59
C ALA A 102 5.77 -2.49 -13.78
N GLY A 103 5.15 -3.39 -12.98
CA GLY A 103 5.44 -4.83 -13.05
C GLY A 103 6.62 -5.26 -12.17
N PRO A 104 6.73 -6.57 -11.91
CA PRO A 104 7.79 -7.12 -11.05
C PRO A 104 9.18 -7.12 -11.68
N GLU A 105 9.27 -7.02 -13.00
CA GLU A 105 10.52 -7.06 -13.76
C GLU A 105 11.43 -5.89 -13.40
N THR A 106 10.87 -4.72 -13.23
CA THR A 106 11.60 -3.49 -12.86
C THR A 106 12.23 -3.61 -11.47
N LEU A 107 11.53 -4.23 -10.52
CA LEU A 107 12.04 -4.49 -9.17
C LEU A 107 13.13 -5.57 -9.21
N GLY A 108 12.88 -6.66 -9.93
CA GLY A 108 13.79 -7.79 -10.04
C GLY A 108 15.09 -7.51 -10.79
N ALA A 109 15.10 -6.50 -11.66
CA ALA A 109 16.30 -6.11 -12.40
C ALA A 109 17.43 -5.62 -11.48
N VAL A 110 17.10 -5.05 -10.31
CA VAL A 110 18.08 -4.50 -9.35
C VAL A 110 18.43 -5.48 -8.24
N ILE A 111 17.41 -6.13 -7.64
CA ILE A 111 17.63 -6.95 -6.43
C ILE A 111 17.63 -8.46 -6.68
N GLY A 112 17.39 -8.91 -7.93
CA GLY A 112 17.17 -10.31 -8.27
C GLY A 112 15.68 -10.70 -8.26
N ARG A 113 15.20 -11.25 -9.39
CA ARG A 113 13.78 -11.59 -9.58
C ARG A 113 13.29 -12.64 -8.58
N GLU A 114 14.15 -13.57 -8.21
CA GLU A 114 13.87 -14.65 -7.28
C GLU A 114 13.57 -14.16 -5.87
N ARG A 115 14.02 -12.95 -5.51
CA ARG A 115 13.79 -12.35 -4.19
C ARG A 115 12.48 -11.56 -4.11
N VAL A 116 11.92 -11.16 -5.24
CA VAL A 116 10.74 -10.26 -5.28
C VAL A 116 9.47 -11.01 -4.91
N LEU A 117 8.69 -10.41 -4.02
CA LEU A 117 7.26 -10.69 -3.80
C LEU A 117 6.49 -9.38 -3.89
N LEU A 118 5.26 -9.46 -4.32
CA LEU A 118 4.35 -8.32 -4.44
C LEU A 118 3.22 -8.42 -3.41
N GLY A 119 2.73 -7.30 -2.94
CA GLY A 119 1.58 -7.24 -2.05
C GLY A 119 1.02 -5.84 -1.92
N PHE A 120 -0.09 -5.72 -1.17
CA PHE A 120 -0.70 -4.43 -0.88
C PHE A 120 -1.12 -4.34 0.59
N PRO A 121 -0.77 -3.25 1.32
CA PRO A 121 -1.07 -3.12 2.74
C PRO A 121 -2.54 -2.74 2.93
N MET A 122 -3.43 -3.71 3.14
CA MET A 122 -4.87 -3.45 3.37
C MET A 122 -5.14 -2.81 4.74
N THR A 123 -4.33 -1.83 5.12
CA THR A 123 -4.43 -1.06 6.35
C THR A 123 -4.07 0.39 6.06
N GLY A 124 -4.58 1.30 6.87
CA GLY A 124 -4.31 2.72 6.75
C GLY A 124 -4.52 3.43 8.08
N GLY A 125 -4.29 4.71 8.05
CA GLY A 125 -4.40 5.61 9.19
C GLY A 125 -3.72 6.93 8.88
N THR A 126 -3.53 7.73 9.90
CA THR A 126 -2.86 9.03 9.81
C THR A 126 -1.69 9.11 10.77
N MET A 127 -0.76 10.01 10.50
CA MET A 127 0.31 10.33 11.41
C MET A 127 -0.06 11.65 12.13
N ASP A 128 -0.16 11.58 13.45
CA ASP A 128 -0.44 12.74 14.31
C ASP A 128 0.82 12.99 15.16
N GLY A 129 1.67 13.90 14.69
CA GLY A 129 3.03 14.02 15.19
C GLY A 129 3.81 12.72 15.00
N ASP A 130 4.20 12.07 16.08
CA ASP A 130 4.88 10.77 16.08
C ASP A 130 3.96 9.57 16.39
N VAL A 131 2.66 9.81 16.59
CA VAL A 131 1.65 8.80 16.88
C VAL A 131 0.98 8.34 15.59
N VAL A 132 0.97 7.03 15.37
CA VAL A 132 0.18 6.40 14.30
C VAL A 132 -1.25 6.22 14.80
N ARG A 133 -2.19 6.95 14.21
CA ARG A 133 -3.62 6.76 14.44
C ARG A 133 -4.17 5.80 13.39
N TYR A 134 -4.70 4.68 13.83
CA TYR A 134 -5.23 3.65 12.95
C TYR A 134 -6.68 3.32 13.28
N ARG A 135 -7.42 2.93 12.25
CA ARG A 135 -8.78 2.45 12.44
C ARG A 135 -8.76 0.99 12.84
N ARG A 136 -9.47 0.68 13.92
CA ARG A 136 -9.71 -0.70 14.32
C ARG A 136 -10.50 -1.43 13.25
N SER A 137 -10.05 -2.63 12.88
CA SER A 137 -10.78 -3.46 11.92
C SER A 137 -12.17 -3.81 12.47
N ASN A 138 -13.22 -3.44 11.77
CA ASN A 138 -14.59 -3.87 12.04
C ASN A 138 -14.88 -5.24 11.39
N VAL A 139 -16.08 -5.79 11.58
CA VAL A 139 -16.47 -7.10 11.02
C VAL A 139 -16.33 -7.17 9.50
N ILE A 140 -16.55 -6.05 8.80
CA ILE A 140 -16.46 -5.97 7.33
C ILE A 140 -14.99 -5.91 6.91
N THR A 141 -14.20 -5.01 7.50
CA THR A 141 -12.80 -4.82 7.14
C THR A 141 -11.91 -5.99 7.56
N ARG A 142 -12.27 -6.75 8.58
CA ARG A 142 -11.61 -8.02 8.94
C ARG A 142 -11.68 -9.08 7.84
N ARG A 143 -12.68 -9.00 6.94
CA ARG A 143 -12.80 -9.91 5.78
C ARG A 143 -11.90 -9.52 4.62
N VAL A 144 -11.42 -8.28 4.60
CA VAL A 144 -10.49 -7.80 3.57
C VAL A 144 -9.10 -8.28 3.93
N ALA A 145 -8.59 -9.21 3.15
CA ALA A 145 -7.27 -9.77 3.37
C ALA A 145 -6.20 -8.99 2.59
N MET A 146 -5.02 -8.84 3.19
CA MET A 146 -3.81 -8.35 2.53
C MET A 146 -3.40 -9.33 1.44
N PRO A 147 -3.48 -8.98 0.15
CA PRO A 147 -3.05 -9.87 -0.93
C PRO A 147 -1.53 -9.85 -1.03
N ILE A 148 -0.94 -11.03 -1.21
CA ILE A 148 0.49 -11.22 -1.41
C ILE A 148 0.67 -12.27 -2.50
N GLY A 149 1.61 -12.07 -3.41
CA GLY A 149 1.84 -13.02 -4.50
C GLY A 149 3.26 -13.06 -5.01
N GLU A 150 3.58 -14.18 -5.64
CA GLU A 150 4.79 -14.32 -6.44
C GLU A 150 4.66 -13.58 -7.77
N PRO A 151 5.77 -13.07 -8.34
CA PRO A 151 5.76 -12.41 -9.65
C PRO A 151 5.20 -13.25 -10.79
N ASP A 152 5.37 -14.57 -10.71
CA ASP A 152 4.93 -15.54 -11.74
C ASP A 152 3.54 -16.15 -11.43
N GLY A 153 2.94 -15.76 -10.33
CA GLY A 153 1.60 -16.20 -9.92
C GLY A 153 1.54 -17.59 -9.26
N ARG A 154 2.68 -18.26 -9.05
CA ARG A 154 2.73 -19.57 -8.39
C ARG A 154 2.50 -19.43 -6.89
N THR A 155 1.96 -20.47 -6.29
CA THR A 155 1.95 -20.61 -4.82
C THR A 155 3.18 -21.42 -4.41
N THR A 156 4.14 -20.74 -3.79
CA THR A 156 5.41 -21.34 -3.37
C THR A 156 5.44 -21.61 -1.87
N PRO A 157 6.28 -22.54 -1.38
CA PRO A 157 6.43 -22.75 0.05
C PRO A 157 6.82 -21.49 0.84
N ARG A 158 7.62 -20.57 0.23
CA ARG A 158 7.95 -19.29 0.88
C ARG A 158 6.72 -18.38 1.02
N LEU A 159 5.88 -18.28 -0.03
CA LEU A 159 4.64 -17.49 0.02
C LEU A 159 3.69 -18.04 1.09
N GLU A 160 3.50 -19.36 1.17
CA GLU A 160 2.66 -20.00 2.18
C GLU A 160 3.19 -19.73 3.60
N ARG A 161 4.50 -19.84 3.82
CA ARG A 161 5.16 -19.54 5.08
C ARG A 161 4.94 -18.07 5.48
N ILE A 162 5.13 -17.11 4.55
CA ILE A 162 4.93 -15.68 4.81
C ILE A 162 3.47 -15.39 5.18
N VAL A 163 2.52 -15.89 4.39
CA VAL A 163 1.08 -15.72 4.65
C VAL A 163 0.69 -16.34 5.99
N GLY A 164 1.19 -17.54 6.31
CA GLY A 164 0.97 -18.20 7.60
C GLY A 164 1.52 -17.38 8.76
N THR A 165 2.75 -16.88 8.65
CA THR A 165 3.39 -16.04 9.66
C THR A 165 2.60 -14.75 9.91
N PHE A 166 2.11 -14.08 8.86
CA PHE A 166 1.31 -12.87 9.02
C PHE A 166 -0.02 -13.15 9.72
N ARG A 167 -0.66 -14.27 9.39
CA ARG A 167 -1.92 -14.70 10.05
C ARG A 167 -1.74 -14.98 11.53
N THR A 168 -0.65 -15.62 11.92
CA THR A 168 -0.35 -15.85 13.35
C THR A 168 -0.07 -14.56 14.11
N ALA A 169 0.42 -13.53 13.43
CA ALA A 169 0.57 -12.17 13.98
C ALA A 169 -0.74 -11.33 13.92
N GLY A 170 -1.87 -11.94 13.61
CA GLY A 170 -3.17 -11.25 13.54
C GLY A 170 -3.35 -10.36 12.30
N ILE A 171 -2.51 -10.52 11.28
CA ILE A 171 -2.63 -9.83 10.00
C ILE A 171 -3.38 -10.75 9.03
N ASN A 172 -4.58 -10.35 8.61
CA ASN A 172 -5.35 -11.14 7.65
C ASN A 172 -4.69 -11.09 6.27
N ALA A 173 -3.81 -12.05 5.96
CA ALA A 173 -3.11 -12.17 4.68
C ALA A 173 -3.64 -13.34 3.85
N ARG A 174 -3.56 -13.22 2.52
CA ARG A 174 -3.90 -14.29 1.57
C ARG A 174 -2.95 -14.30 0.37
N ALA A 175 -2.73 -15.49 -0.20
CA ALA A 175 -2.08 -15.60 -1.48
C ALA A 175 -2.99 -15.06 -2.61
N GLU A 176 -2.40 -14.28 -3.53
CA GLU A 176 -3.06 -13.77 -4.73
C GLU A 176 -2.21 -14.12 -5.96
N PRO A 177 -2.60 -15.12 -6.74
CA PRO A 177 -1.79 -15.57 -7.87
C PRO A 177 -1.71 -14.55 -9.03
N ARG A 178 -2.56 -13.54 -9.03
CA ARG A 178 -2.55 -12.48 -10.04
C ARG A 178 -2.22 -11.12 -9.42
N MET A 179 -1.18 -11.11 -8.55
CA MET A 179 -0.86 -9.92 -7.74
C MET A 179 -0.46 -8.72 -8.61
N ASP A 180 0.28 -8.92 -9.69
CA ASP A 180 0.59 -7.85 -10.65
C ASP A 180 -0.70 -7.24 -11.27
N ALA A 181 -1.61 -8.08 -11.77
CA ALA A 181 -2.89 -7.60 -12.28
C ALA A 181 -3.75 -6.92 -11.20
N TRP A 182 -3.63 -7.37 -9.94
CA TRP A 182 -4.29 -6.73 -8.80
C TRP A 182 -3.78 -5.30 -8.59
N LEU A 183 -2.45 -5.13 -8.54
CA LEU A 183 -1.81 -3.83 -8.34
C LEU A 183 -2.11 -2.86 -9.50
N ARG A 184 -2.06 -3.33 -10.73
CA ARG A 184 -2.44 -2.54 -11.92
C ARG A 184 -3.91 -2.13 -11.89
N THR A 185 -4.81 -3.04 -11.47
CA THR A 185 -6.24 -2.72 -11.32
C THR A 185 -6.44 -1.66 -10.26
N HIS A 186 -5.74 -1.79 -9.13
CA HIS A 186 -5.79 -0.83 -8.04
C HIS A 186 -5.31 0.55 -8.50
N ALA A 187 -4.16 0.63 -9.16
CA ALA A 187 -3.63 1.87 -9.71
C ALA A 187 -4.56 2.49 -10.77
N ALA A 188 -5.15 1.66 -11.66
CA ALA A 188 -6.10 2.12 -12.68
C ALA A 188 -7.34 2.82 -12.08
N PHE A 189 -7.73 2.42 -10.87
CA PHE A 189 -8.81 3.04 -10.10
C PHE A 189 -8.30 4.21 -9.24
N GLU A 190 -7.21 4.02 -8.50
CA GLU A 190 -6.72 4.96 -7.49
C GLU A 190 -6.14 6.23 -8.11
N VAL A 191 -5.42 6.14 -9.23
CA VAL A 191 -4.82 7.33 -9.86
C VAL A 191 -5.86 8.35 -10.28
N PRO A 192 -6.91 8.02 -11.07
CA PRO A 192 -7.93 9.00 -11.41
C PRO A 192 -8.70 9.51 -10.18
N LEU A 193 -8.95 8.64 -9.19
CA LEU A 193 -9.63 9.02 -7.96
C LEU A 193 -8.81 10.02 -7.15
N GLY A 194 -7.54 9.69 -6.88
CA GLY A 194 -6.64 10.54 -6.11
C GLY A 194 -6.39 11.89 -6.78
N GLN A 195 -6.16 11.90 -8.10
CA GLN A 195 -5.98 13.15 -8.87
C GLN A 195 -7.23 14.03 -8.83
N ALA A 196 -8.42 13.45 -9.00
CA ALA A 196 -9.67 14.21 -8.96
C ALA A 196 -9.96 14.76 -7.54
N VAL A 197 -9.71 13.96 -6.50
CA VAL A 197 -9.85 14.40 -5.10
C VAL A 197 -8.88 15.54 -4.78
N HIS A 198 -7.63 15.41 -5.22
CA HIS A 198 -6.60 16.42 -4.99
C HIS A 198 -6.95 17.74 -5.74
N ALA A 199 -7.35 17.65 -6.99
CA ALA A 199 -7.76 18.81 -7.80
C ALA A 199 -8.98 19.54 -7.24
N ALA A 200 -9.93 18.78 -6.65
CA ALA A 200 -11.13 19.34 -6.04
C ALA A 200 -10.90 19.93 -4.64
N GLY A 201 -9.74 19.62 -4.01
CA GLY A 201 -9.48 20.01 -2.61
C GLY A 201 -10.15 19.11 -1.58
N GLY A 202 -10.59 17.92 -1.97
CA GLY A 202 -11.11 16.90 -1.07
C GLY A 202 -12.24 16.05 -1.62
N PRO A 203 -12.48 14.87 -1.02
CA PRO A 203 -13.47 13.92 -1.55
C PRO A 203 -14.90 14.43 -1.47
N ALA A 204 -15.26 15.15 -0.40
CA ALA A 204 -16.60 15.71 -0.25
C ALA A 204 -16.89 16.81 -1.30
N VAL A 205 -15.87 17.65 -1.58
CA VAL A 205 -15.98 18.71 -2.62
C VAL A 205 -16.12 18.08 -3.99
N LEU A 206 -15.30 17.07 -4.33
CA LEU A 206 -15.44 16.31 -5.58
C LEU A 206 -16.85 15.69 -5.72
N ALA A 207 -17.40 15.16 -4.64
CA ALA A 207 -18.74 14.54 -4.67
C ALA A 207 -19.85 15.53 -5.05
N ASP A 208 -19.67 16.84 -4.86
CA ASP A 208 -20.65 17.87 -5.20
C ASP A 208 -20.55 18.34 -6.65
N ASP A 209 -19.51 17.92 -7.36
CA ASP A 209 -19.34 18.14 -8.81
C ASP A 209 -19.57 16.85 -9.62
N PRO A 210 -20.80 16.63 -10.17
CA PRO A 210 -21.09 15.43 -10.97
C PRO A 210 -20.30 15.36 -12.28
N ASP A 211 -19.85 16.48 -12.84
CA ASP A 211 -19.09 16.51 -14.09
C ASP A 211 -17.66 16.07 -13.84
N ALA A 212 -17.03 16.55 -12.78
CA ALA A 212 -15.73 16.06 -12.34
C ALA A 212 -15.74 14.57 -12.02
N VAL A 213 -16.79 14.07 -11.34
CA VAL A 213 -16.95 12.61 -11.08
C VAL A 213 -17.14 11.83 -12.38
N ARG A 214 -17.83 12.38 -13.40
CA ARG A 214 -17.94 11.75 -14.72
C ARG A 214 -16.59 11.68 -15.44
N GLY A 215 -15.80 12.74 -15.39
CA GLY A 215 -14.44 12.78 -15.94
C GLY A 215 -13.52 11.74 -15.27
N MET A 216 -13.54 11.69 -13.94
CA MET A 216 -12.81 10.67 -13.15
C MET A 216 -13.21 9.25 -13.55
N LEU A 217 -14.51 8.94 -13.62
CA LEU A 217 -14.99 7.61 -14.03
C LEU A 217 -14.57 7.28 -15.47
N HIS A 218 -14.55 8.25 -16.37
CA HIS A 218 -14.09 8.07 -17.75
C HIS A 218 -12.62 7.62 -17.78
N LEU A 219 -11.74 8.28 -17.03
CA LEU A 219 -10.33 7.92 -16.90
C LEU A 219 -10.15 6.53 -16.27
N MET A 220 -10.91 6.17 -15.23
CA MET A 220 -10.90 4.82 -14.67
C MET A 220 -11.24 3.76 -15.73
N ARG A 221 -12.25 4.02 -16.56
CA ARG A 221 -12.67 3.13 -17.65
C ARG A 221 -11.59 2.99 -18.72
N GLN A 222 -10.94 4.08 -19.09
CA GLN A 222 -9.84 4.07 -20.06
C GLN A 222 -8.66 3.25 -19.52
N ASN A 223 -8.23 3.47 -18.28
CA ASN A 223 -7.15 2.72 -17.67
C ASN A 223 -7.46 1.21 -17.58
N LEU A 224 -8.68 0.86 -17.16
CA LEU A 224 -9.12 -0.55 -17.11
C LEU A 224 -9.26 -1.17 -18.51
N ALA A 225 -9.57 -0.39 -19.54
CA ALA A 225 -9.65 -0.87 -20.91
C ALA A 225 -8.27 -1.12 -21.54
N ALA A 226 -7.26 -0.36 -21.12
CA ALA A 226 -5.88 -0.51 -21.58
C ALA A 226 -5.16 -1.72 -20.92
N MET A 227 -5.74 -2.34 -19.90
CA MET A 227 -5.14 -3.52 -19.28
C MET A 227 -5.17 -4.73 -20.20
N GLU A 228 -4.04 -5.39 -20.35
CA GLU A 228 -3.92 -6.64 -21.12
C GLU A 228 -4.65 -7.83 -20.49
N ARG A 229 -4.76 -7.83 -19.16
CA ARG A 229 -5.38 -8.90 -18.36
C ARG A 229 -6.66 -8.42 -17.69
N PRO A 230 -7.64 -9.31 -17.46
CA PRO A 230 -8.85 -8.95 -16.73
C PRO A 230 -8.55 -8.39 -15.33
N PRO A 231 -9.31 -7.38 -14.89
CA PRO A 231 -9.09 -6.73 -13.60
C PRO A 231 -9.23 -7.71 -12.41
N VAL A 232 -8.52 -7.41 -11.35
CA VAL A 232 -8.53 -8.18 -10.09
C VAL A 232 -8.76 -7.22 -8.91
N PRO A 233 -9.80 -7.41 -8.11
CA PRO A 233 -10.91 -8.36 -8.25
C PRO A 233 -11.78 -8.13 -9.49
N ARG A 234 -12.41 -9.20 -9.99
CA ARG A 234 -13.29 -9.11 -11.17
C ARG A 234 -14.44 -8.10 -11.03
N ALA A 235 -14.80 -7.75 -9.79
CA ALA A 235 -15.81 -6.72 -9.53
C ALA A 235 -15.50 -5.37 -10.18
N PHE A 236 -14.22 -5.03 -10.40
CA PHE A 236 -13.84 -3.80 -11.11
C PHE A 236 -14.29 -3.80 -12.59
N ALA A 237 -14.57 -4.97 -13.18
CA ALA A 237 -15.16 -5.03 -14.51
C ALA A 237 -16.56 -4.35 -14.56
N ALA A 238 -17.26 -4.27 -13.45
CA ALA A 238 -18.53 -3.56 -13.34
C ALA A 238 -18.42 -2.07 -13.67
N LEU A 239 -17.25 -1.45 -13.42
CA LEU A 239 -17.01 -0.06 -13.80
C LEU A 239 -17.12 0.17 -15.33
N ARG A 240 -16.83 -0.87 -16.13
CA ARG A 240 -16.94 -0.81 -17.59
C ARG A 240 -18.35 -1.16 -18.09
N ALA A 241 -19.06 -2.04 -17.38
CA ALA A 241 -20.32 -2.63 -17.83
C ALA A 241 -21.57 -1.85 -17.39
N LEU A 242 -21.53 -1.20 -16.21
CA LEU A 242 -22.69 -0.55 -15.63
C LEU A 242 -22.96 0.84 -16.25
N PRO A 243 -24.24 1.29 -16.26
CA PRO A 243 -24.60 2.64 -16.74
C PRO A 243 -23.86 3.74 -15.99
N GLN A 244 -23.43 4.75 -16.73
CA GLN A 244 -22.63 5.86 -16.18
C GLN A 244 -23.33 6.61 -15.06
N GLY A 245 -24.64 6.92 -15.21
CA GLY A 245 -25.41 7.63 -14.20
C GLY A 245 -25.47 6.90 -12.86
N LEU A 246 -25.63 5.57 -12.91
CA LEU A 246 -25.61 4.73 -11.70
C LEU A 246 -24.25 4.78 -11.01
N LEU A 247 -23.17 4.62 -11.77
CA LEU A 247 -21.80 4.65 -11.21
C LEU A 247 -21.45 6.02 -10.63
N VAL A 248 -21.84 7.10 -11.28
CA VAL A 248 -21.65 8.46 -10.76
C VAL A 248 -22.38 8.63 -9.43
N ALA A 249 -23.62 8.16 -9.30
CA ALA A 249 -24.38 8.21 -8.04
C ALA A 249 -23.68 7.39 -6.92
N VAL A 250 -23.21 6.19 -7.25
CA VAL A 250 -22.48 5.33 -6.30
C VAL A 250 -21.15 5.96 -5.87
N LEU A 251 -20.38 6.49 -6.80
CA LEU A 251 -19.10 7.16 -6.51
C LEU A 251 -19.28 8.41 -5.66
N ARG A 252 -20.28 9.25 -5.97
CA ARG A 252 -20.61 10.40 -5.14
C ARG A 252 -20.99 10.03 -3.72
N ARG A 253 -21.74 8.94 -3.53
CA ARG A 253 -22.08 8.42 -2.20
C ARG A 253 -20.83 7.90 -1.49
N PHE A 254 -19.95 7.19 -2.18
CA PHE A 254 -18.68 6.72 -1.64
C PHE A 254 -17.80 7.89 -1.20
N LEU A 255 -17.61 8.91 -2.03
CA LEU A 255 -16.80 10.09 -1.74
C LEU A 255 -17.28 10.87 -0.49
N LYS A 256 -18.57 10.83 -0.18
CA LYS A 256 -19.16 11.40 1.06
C LYS A 256 -19.07 10.48 2.27
N SER A 257 -18.58 9.25 2.11
CA SER A 257 -18.48 8.29 3.22
C SER A 257 -17.29 8.60 4.13
N ALA A 258 -17.41 8.22 5.39
CA ALA A 258 -16.29 8.30 6.35
C ALA A 258 -15.05 7.52 5.87
N THR A 259 -15.25 6.45 5.07
CA THR A 259 -14.15 5.68 4.50
C THR A 259 -13.34 6.50 3.50
N ALA A 260 -13.96 7.28 2.63
CA ALA A 260 -13.26 8.13 1.67
C ALA A 260 -12.58 9.33 2.35
N VAL A 261 -13.26 9.96 3.31
CA VAL A 261 -12.74 11.12 4.05
C VAL A 261 -11.50 10.77 4.89
N HIS A 262 -11.46 9.57 5.49
CA HIS A 262 -10.35 9.13 6.34
C HIS A 262 -9.37 8.17 5.63
N SER A 263 -9.53 7.98 4.33
CA SER A 263 -8.53 7.26 3.52
C SER A 263 -7.34 8.17 3.20
N GLY A 264 -6.22 7.58 2.80
CA GLY A 264 -5.06 8.33 2.30
C GLY A 264 -5.34 9.26 1.11
N LEU A 265 -6.53 9.14 0.50
CA LEU A 265 -7.03 10.01 -0.56
C LEU A 265 -7.17 11.48 -0.13
N SER A 266 -7.38 11.74 1.16
CA SER A 266 -7.54 13.10 1.70
C SER A 266 -6.21 13.77 2.09
N ASP A 267 -5.08 13.09 1.92
CA ASP A 267 -3.76 13.64 2.22
C ASP A 267 -3.33 14.63 1.11
N PRO A 268 -3.32 15.95 1.38
CA PRO A 268 -2.96 16.96 0.39
C PRO A 268 -1.45 17.12 0.21
N SER A 269 -0.65 16.23 0.79
CA SER A 269 0.81 16.37 0.81
C SER A 269 1.42 16.30 -0.59
N PRO A 270 2.53 17.02 -0.85
CA PRO A 270 3.29 16.90 -2.09
C PRO A 270 3.74 15.46 -2.38
N ALA A 271 3.95 14.66 -1.34
CA ALA A 271 4.34 13.26 -1.47
C ALA A 271 3.21 12.40 -2.06
N THR A 272 1.95 12.70 -1.74
CA THR A 272 0.78 12.03 -2.36
C THR A 272 0.67 12.40 -3.84
N ALA A 273 0.85 13.68 -4.18
CA ALA A 273 0.84 14.12 -5.58
C ALA A 273 1.96 13.43 -6.40
N ALA A 274 3.18 13.37 -5.88
CA ALA A 274 4.31 12.70 -6.52
C ALA A 274 4.08 11.19 -6.70
N GLU A 275 3.45 10.52 -5.74
CA GLU A 275 3.07 9.11 -5.87
C GLU A 275 2.05 8.89 -6.99
N LEU A 276 0.99 9.71 -7.04
CA LEU A 276 -0.04 9.61 -8.08
C LEU A 276 0.52 9.89 -9.48
N GLU A 277 1.44 10.85 -9.60
CA GLU A 277 2.13 11.14 -10.86
C GLU A 277 2.98 9.95 -11.31
N ARG A 278 3.81 9.41 -10.43
CA ARG A 278 4.64 8.23 -10.72
C ARG A 278 3.80 7.01 -11.10
N LEU A 279 2.70 6.76 -10.41
CA LEU A 279 1.77 5.68 -10.76
C LEU A 279 1.08 5.90 -12.12
N ALA A 280 0.72 7.15 -12.43
CA ALA A 280 0.15 7.49 -13.74
C ALA A 280 1.16 7.24 -14.89
N GLU A 281 2.44 7.53 -14.67
CA GLU A 281 3.51 7.18 -15.61
C GLU A 281 3.62 5.67 -15.81
N GLN A 282 3.65 4.90 -14.72
CA GLN A 282 3.73 3.43 -14.76
C GLN A 282 2.52 2.80 -15.47
N LEU A 283 1.33 3.38 -15.38
CA LEU A 283 0.14 2.90 -16.10
C LEU A 283 0.25 3.16 -17.61
N ARG A 284 0.86 4.27 -18.02
CA ARG A 284 1.02 4.65 -19.44
C ARG A 284 2.15 3.86 -20.10
N ASP A 285 3.26 3.70 -19.43
CA ASP A 285 4.45 2.99 -19.94
C ASP A 285 5.06 2.12 -18.83
N PRO A 286 4.57 0.89 -18.69
CA PRO A 286 5.09 -0.03 -17.67
C PRO A 286 6.56 -0.39 -17.87
N ALA A 287 7.09 -0.33 -19.09
CA ALA A 287 8.47 -0.69 -19.40
C ALA A 287 9.43 0.50 -19.33
N GLY A 288 8.94 1.72 -19.54
CA GLY A 288 9.74 2.95 -19.55
C GLY A 288 9.88 3.64 -18.19
N ALA A 289 9.17 3.19 -17.19
CA ALA A 289 9.21 3.74 -15.83
C ALA A 289 10.45 3.27 -15.03
N ARG A 290 11.64 3.35 -15.68
CA ARG A 290 12.96 3.08 -15.08
C ARG A 290 13.54 4.31 -14.45
#